data_0a63cab35f65b27407e656877f8558f9
#
_entry.id   0a63cab35f65b27407e656877f8558f9
#
_cell.length_a   1.000
_cell.length_b   1.000
_cell.length_c   1.000
_cell.angle_alpha   90.00
_cell.angle_beta   90.00
_cell.angle_gamma   90.00
#
_symmetry.space_group_name_H-M   'P 1'
#
loop_
_entity.id
_entity.type
_entity.pdbx_description
1 polymer ?
#
loop_
_entity_poly.entity_id
_entity_poly.type
_entity_poly.pdbx_seq_one_letter_code
_entity_poly.pdbx_strand_id
1 'polypeptide(L)'
;MTFRAFISVDLARIPEIEDLIVALKTADPTLKVVDPGQIHVTLKFLGDTSEDRIEGIAAAMTEAAEGVSPFQVALKGTGAFPSRNRIRVVWVGMNDTLPLATIANRLDESLSQMGIEREKRPFAPHLTVARSRTEGPNPVIRQLLENRAQSDFGLFHVDRIRLKKSVLTKCGPQYSTVEEVPLR
;
A
#
# COMPACT_ATOMS: atom_id res chain seq x y z
N MET A 1 -20.48 -15.24 -1.08
CA MET A 1 -20.16 -14.34 0.08
C MET A 1 -19.48 -13.07 -0.42
N THR A 2 -19.51 -11.97 0.35
CA THR A 2 -18.81 -10.72 0.03
C THR A 2 -17.70 -10.47 1.05
N PHE A 3 -16.61 -9.84 0.62
CA PHE A 3 -15.49 -9.44 1.47
C PHE A 3 -14.84 -8.16 0.94
N ARG A 4 -14.20 -7.39 1.81
CA ARG A 4 -13.42 -6.24 1.36
C ARG A 4 -12.15 -6.69 0.67
N ALA A 5 -11.92 -6.18 -0.53
CA ALA A 5 -10.78 -6.56 -1.36
C ALA A 5 -9.98 -5.36 -1.83
N PHE A 6 -8.70 -5.62 -2.12
CA PHE A 6 -7.78 -4.69 -2.79
C PHE A 6 -6.69 -5.47 -3.50
N ILE A 7 -6.06 -4.84 -4.48
CA ILE A 7 -4.90 -5.39 -5.18
C ILE A 7 -3.65 -4.69 -4.69
N SER A 8 -2.61 -5.44 -4.37
CA SER A 8 -1.37 -4.93 -3.78
C SER A 8 -0.12 -5.63 -4.30
N VAL A 9 1.01 -4.99 -4.01
CA VAL A 9 2.33 -5.60 -3.96
C VAL A 9 2.73 -5.69 -2.48
N ASP A 10 3.03 -6.88 -1.99
CA ASP A 10 3.44 -7.10 -0.61
C ASP A 10 4.96 -7.00 -0.50
N LEU A 11 5.44 -6.34 0.56
CA LEU A 11 6.86 -6.22 0.83
C LEU A 11 7.35 -7.36 1.71
N ALA A 12 8.57 -7.82 1.43
CA ALA A 12 9.36 -8.53 2.42
C ALA A 12 9.70 -7.60 3.60
N ARG A 13 10.06 -8.17 4.74
CA ARG A 13 10.51 -7.37 5.89
C ARG A 13 11.79 -6.63 5.55
N ILE A 14 11.83 -5.34 5.86
CA ILE A 14 12.96 -4.43 5.63
C ILE A 14 13.32 -3.82 6.98
N PRO A 15 14.54 -4.05 7.50
CA PRO A 15 14.96 -3.59 8.82
C PRO A 15 14.78 -2.09 9.02
N GLU A 16 15.10 -1.27 8.03
CA GLU A 16 14.98 0.20 8.10
C GLU A 16 13.52 0.67 8.24
N ILE A 17 12.58 -0.07 7.69
CA ILE A 17 11.13 0.19 7.86
C ILE A 17 10.68 -0.26 9.26
N GLU A 18 11.19 -1.38 9.76
CA GLU A 18 10.88 -1.84 11.11
C GLU A 18 11.41 -0.85 12.16
N ASP A 19 12.61 -0.32 11.98
CA ASP A 19 13.19 0.71 12.85
C ASP A 19 12.37 2.01 12.82
N LEU A 20 11.87 2.42 11.65
CA LEU A 20 10.96 3.55 11.55
C LEU A 20 9.66 3.30 12.32
N ILE A 21 9.07 2.10 12.20
CA ILE A 21 7.84 1.72 12.90
C ILE A 21 8.05 1.76 14.42
N VAL A 22 9.17 1.25 14.91
CA VAL A 22 9.54 1.30 16.33
C VAL A 22 9.69 2.76 16.79
N ALA A 23 10.39 3.59 16.01
CA ALA A 23 10.56 5.01 16.32
C ALA A 23 9.22 5.77 16.38
N LEU A 24 8.31 5.51 15.43
CA LEU A 24 6.96 6.09 15.40
C LEU A 24 6.16 5.69 16.65
N LYS A 25 6.19 4.40 17.00
CA LYS A 25 5.46 3.87 18.17
C LYS A 25 5.99 4.39 19.48
N THR A 26 7.31 4.60 19.58
CA THR A 26 7.97 5.18 20.74
C THR A 26 7.63 6.66 20.86
N ALA A 27 7.64 7.41 19.76
CA ALA A 27 7.35 8.84 19.73
C ALA A 27 5.87 9.15 20.05
N ASP A 28 4.96 8.30 19.60
CA ASP A 28 3.52 8.40 19.91
C ASP A 28 2.89 7.00 20.07
N PRO A 29 2.75 6.51 21.31
CA PRO A 29 2.13 5.22 21.59
C PRO A 29 0.66 5.08 21.13
N THR A 30 -0.02 6.18 20.82
CA THR A 30 -1.43 6.17 20.34
C THR A 30 -1.56 5.82 18.87
N LEU A 31 -0.45 5.93 18.12
CA LEU A 31 -0.44 5.56 16.70
C LEU A 31 -0.73 4.06 16.52
N LYS A 32 -1.55 3.77 15.52
CA LYS A 32 -1.72 2.41 15.00
C LYS A 32 -0.66 2.15 13.96
N VAL A 33 0.43 1.55 14.35
CA VAL A 33 1.48 1.13 13.42
C VAL A 33 1.04 -0.12 12.65
N VAL A 34 1.52 -0.25 11.43
CA VAL A 34 1.27 -1.43 10.59
C VAL A 34 2.21 -2.55 11.02
N ASP A 35 1.70 -3.78 11.05
CA ASP A 35 2.54 -4.97 11.27
C ASP A 35 3.53 -5.09 10.10
N PRO A 36 4.86 -5.19 10.37
CA PRO A 36 5.87 -5.34 9.33
C PRO A 36 5.59 -6.48 8.33
N GLY A 37 4.96 -7.57 8.77
CA GLY A 37 4.57 -8.69 7.90
C GLY A 37 3.33 -8.43 7.03
N GLN A 38 2.67 -7.27 7.19
CA GLN A 38 1.46 -6.90 6.43
C GLN A 38 1.66 -5.61 5.61
N ILE A 39 2.89 -5.12 5.55
CA ILE A 39 3.20 -3.92 4.77
C ILE A 39 3.07 -4.21 3.27
N HIS A 40 2.41 -3.31 2.57
CA HIS A 40 2.14 -3.45 1.15
C HIS A 40 1.96 -2.10 0.47
N VAL A 41 2.13 -2.08 -0.85
CA VAL A 41 1.70 -0.97 -1.71
C VAL A 41 0.34 -1.33 -2.30
N THR A 42 -0.68 -0.54 -2.03
CA THR A 42 -1.99 -0.74 -2.65
C THR A 42 -1.97 -0.20 -4.08
N LEU A 43 -2.30 -1.06 -5.05
CA LEU A 43 -2.44 -0.69 -6.45
C LEU A 43 -3.88 -0.24 -6.78
N LYS A 44 -4.88 -0.96 -6.24
CA LYS A 44 -6.29 -0.65 -6.46
C LYS A 44 -7.16 -1.13 -5.29
N PHE A 45 -8.02 -0.27 -4.78
CA PHE A 45 -9.09 -0.66 -3.87
C PHE A 45 -10.30 -1.15 -4.66
N LEU A 46 -10.87 -2.29 -4.26
CA LEU A 46 -12.05 -2.90 -4.90
C LEU A 46 -13.31 -2.71 -4.07
N GLY A 47 -13.15 -2.44 -2.75
CA GLY A 47 -14.29 -2.37 -1.83
C GLY A 47 -14.88 -3.74 -1.55
N ASP A 48 -16.19 -3.78 -1.32
CA ASP A 48 -16.92 -5.02 -1.09
C ASP A 48 -17.06 -5.81 -2.39
N THR A 49 -16.45 -6.97 -2.42
CA THR A 49 -16.29 -7.82 -3.60
C THR A 49 -16.92 -9.18 -3.33
N SER A 50 -17.71 -9.70 -4.26
CA SER A 50 -18.29 -11.05 -4.17
C SER A 50 -17.33 -12.10 -4.75
N GLU A 51 -17.40 -13.32 -4.21
CA GLU A 51 -16.50 -14.43 -4.60
C GLU A 51 -16.63 -14.81 -6.08
N ASP A 52 -17.80 -14.68 -6.69
CA ASP A 52 -18.04 -14.91 -8.12
C ASP A 52 -17.27 -13.95 -9.04
N ARG A 53 -16.75 -12.85 -8.52
CA ARG A 53 -15.95 -11.89 -9.30
C ARG A 53 -14.45 -12.19 -9.29
N ILE A 54 -13.98 -13.13 -8.47
CA ILE A 54 -12.54 -13.41 -8.28
C ILE A 54 -11.89 -13.78 -9.61
N GLU A 55 -12.49 -14.66 -10.40
CA GLU A 55 -11.95 -15.11 -11.70
C GLU A 55 -11.78 -13.94 -12.68
N GLY A 56 -12.79 -13.08 -12.80
CA GLY A 56 -12.71 -11.89 -13.65
C GLY A 56 -11.66 -10.88 -13.16
N ILE A 57 -11.52 -10.70 -11.84
CA ILE A 57 -10.48 -9.83 -11.25
C ILE A 57 -9.09 -10.42 -11.53
N ALA A 58 -8.90 -11.73 -11.38
CA ALA A 58 -7.64 -12.41 -11.68
C ALA A 58 -7.24 -12.27 -13.16
N ALA A 59 -8.22 -12.36 -14.09
CA ALA A 59 -7.99 -12.09 -15.50
C ALA A 59 -7.54 -10.65 -15.75
N ALA A 60 -8.20 -9.67 -15.15
CA ALA A 60 -7.81 -8.26 -15.24
C ALA A 60 -6.41 -8.00 -14.63
N MET A 61 -6.04 -8.69 -13.55
CA MET A 61 -4.70 -8.63 -12.97
C MET A 61 -3.65 -9.19 -13.93
N THR A 62 -3.94 -10.30 -14.58
CA THR A 62 -3.04 -10.92 -15.57
C THR A 62 -2.81 -9.99 -16.76
N GLU A 63 -3.87 -9.40 -17.33
CA GLU A 63 -3.78 -8.40 -18.39
C GLU A 63 -2.98 -7.16 -17.95
N ALA A 64 -3.22 -6.65 -16.75
CA ALA A 64 -2.51 -5.48 -16.23
C ALA A 64 -1.01 -5.74 -16.04
N ALA A 65 -0.62 -6.97 -15.72
CA ALA A 65 0.77 -7.40 -15.53
C ALA A 65 1.50 -7.74 -16.84
N GLU A 66 0.77 -7.87 -17.97
CA GLU A 66 1.35 -8.29 -19.25
C GLU A 66 2.47 -7.37 -19.71
N GLY A 67 3.63 -7.95 -20.05
CA GLY A 67 4.82 -7.22 -20.49
C GLY A 67 5.52 -6.41 -19.41
N VAL A 68 5.16 -6.60 -18.14
CA VAL A 68 5.89 -5.99 -17.01
C VAL A 68 6.76 -7.05 -16.36
N SER A 69 8.05 -7.02 -16.62
CA SER A 69 9.02 -7.90 -15.95
C SER A 69 9.20 -7.53 -14.49
N PRO A 70 9.68 -8.46 -13.62
CA PRO A 70 10.07 -8.15 -12.26
C PRO A 70 11.01 -6.94 -12.18
N PHE A 71 10.82 -6.06 -11.20
CA PHE A 71 11.57 -4.81 -11.05
C PHE A 71 11.87 -4.50 -9.59
N GLN A 72 12.72 -3.50 -9.38
CA GLN A 72 13.03 -2.98 -8.05
C GLN A 72 12.46 -1.57 -7.87
N VAL A 73 12.07 -1.26 -6.65
CA VAL A 73 11.58 0.06 -6.21
C VAL A 73 12.45 0.54 -5.07
N ALA A 74 12.95 1.76 -5.16
CA ALA A 74 13.68 2.41 -4.08
C ALA A 74 12.70 3.06 -3.10
N LEU A 75 12.84 2.74 -1.81
CA LEU A 75 12.05 3.33 -0.73
C LEU A 75 12.79 4.55 -0.20
N LYS A 76 12.21 5.73 -0.33
CA LYS A 76 12.89 6.97 0.01
C LYS A 76 11.96 8.01 0.61
N GLY A 77 12.41 8.59 1.72
CA GLY A 77 11.73 9.69 2.39
C GLY A 77 10.46 9.29 3.11
N THR A 78 9.97 10.18 3.94
CA THR A 78 8.75 10.00 4.73
C THR A 78 7.79 11.15 4.53
N GLY A 79 6.52 10.89 4.74
CA GLY A 79 5.49 11.92 4.68
C GLY A 79 4.21 11.53 5.40
N ALA A 80 3.21 12.39 5.29
CA ALA A 80 1.90 12.15 5.88
C ALA A 80 0.77 12.65 4.98
N PHE A 81 -0.38 12.00 5.08
CA PHE A 81 -1.64 12.47 4.50
C PHE A 81 -2.59 12.96 5.59
N PRO A 82 -3.39 14.01 5.31
CA PRO A 82 -3.35 14.85 4.13
C PRO A 82 -2.11 15.77 4.07
N SER A 83 -1.44 16.05 5.19
CA SER A 83 -0.20 16.83 5.26
C SER A 83 0.56 16.54 6.55
N ARG A 84 1.82 17.01 6.65
CA ARG A 84 2.63 16.92 7.89
C ARG A 84 2.06 17.76 9.05
N ASN A 85 1.19 18.73 8.75
CA ASN A 85 0.51 19.55 9.76
C ASN A 85 -0.81 18.95 10.25
N ARG A 86 -1.35 18.00 9.50
CA ARG A 86 -2.61 17.29 9.81
C ARG A 86 -2.40 15.81 9.48
N ILE A 87 -1.88 15.08 10.46
CA ILE A 87 -1.45 13.70 10.26
C ILE A 87 -2.61 12.74 10.47
N ARG A 88 -2.95 11.99 9.42
CA ARG A 88 -3.89 10.87 9.48
C ARG A 88 -3.23 9.55 9.08
N VAL A 89 -2.34 9.59 8.09
CA VAL A 89 -1.59 8.44 7.59
C VAL A 89 -0.13 8.84 7.50
N VAL A 90 0.76 8.02 8.05
CA VAL A 90 2.22 8.15 7.88
C VAL A 90 2.67 7.13 6.84
N TRP A 91 3.51 7.58 5.92
CA TRP A 91 3.97 6.76 4.80
C TRP A 91 5.46 6.95 4.49
N VAL A 92 6.03 5.94 3.85
CA VAL A 92 7.34 5.99 3.19
C VAL A 92 7.12 6.14 1.69
N GLY A 93 7.89 7.06 1.08
CA GLY A 93 7.83 7.33 -0.35
C GLY A 93 8.62 6.32 -1.18
N MET A 94 8.50 6.45 -2.50
CA MET A 94 9.10 5.54 -3.47
C MET A 94 9.61 6.29 -4.68
N ASN A 95 10.71 5.80 -5.25
CA ASN A 95 11.22 6.21 -6.56
C ASN A 95 11.12 5.03 -7.55
N ASP A 96 11.33 5.33 -8.82
CA ASP A 96 11.31 4.33 -9.91
C ASP A 96 9.99 3.55 -10.00
N THR A 97 8.88 4.27 -9.80
CA THR A 97 7.53 3.71 -9.66
C THR A 97 6.75 3.59 -10.97
N LEU A 98 7.38 3.84 -12.12
CA LEU A 98 6.69 3.78 -13.42
C LEU A 98 6.02 2.42 -13.69
N PRO A 99 6.65 1.26 -13.40
CA PRO A 99 5.97 -0.02 -13.58
C PRO A 99 4.77 -0.21 -12.66
N LEU A 100 4.85 0.26 -11.39
CA LEU A 100 3.70 0.24 -10.47
C LEU A 100 2.54 1.09 -11.00
N ALA A 101 2.85 2.31 -11.48
CA ALA A 101 1.84 3.20 -12.05
C ALA A 101 1.21 2.61 -13.32
N THR A 102 2.00 1.95 -14.15
CA THR A 102 1.52 1.27 -15.36
C THR A 102 0.50 0.18 -14.99
N ILE A 103 0.84 -0.70 -14.04
CA ILE A 103 -0.06 -1.76 -13.58
C ILE A 103 -1.32 -1.15 -12.94
N ALA A 104 -1.17 -0.16 -12.05
CA ALA A 104 -2.30 0.46 -11.36
C ALA A 104 -3.28 1.12 -12.34
N ASN A 105 -2.78 1.82 -13.37
CA ASN A 105 -3.62 2.45 -14.39
C ASN A 105 -4.36 1.41 -15.25
N ARG A 106 -3.68 0.33 -15.67
CA ARG A 106 -4.31 -0.76 -16.42
C ARG A 106 -5.40 -1.46 -15.59
N LEU A 107 -5.13 -1.70 -14.30
CA LEU A 107 -6.12 -2.25 -13.36
C LEU A 107 -7.33 -1.31 -13.23
N ASP A 108 -7.09 0.00 -13.09
CA ASP A 108 -8.17 0.97 -12.95
C ASP A 108 -9.07 1.00 -14.20
N GLU A 109 -8.49 0.88 -15.39
CA GLU A 109 -9.21 0.84 -16.65
C GLU A 109 -9.99 -0.48 -16.83
N SER A 110 -9.32 -1.63 -16.73
CA SER A 110 -9.93 -2.94 -16.94
C SER A 110 -11.04 -3.23 -15.93
N LEU A 111 -10.79 -2.94 -14.63
CA LEU A 111 -11.78 -3.17 -13.57
C LEU A 111 -12.97 -2.20 -13.63
N SER A 112 -12.80 -1.01 -14.23
CA SER A 112 -13.92 -0.10 -14.45
C SER A 112 -14.98 -0.69 -15.38
N GLN A 113 -14.57 -1.46 -16.37
CA GLN A 113 -15.49 -2.18 -17.28
C GLN A 113 -16.31 -3.26 -16.56
N MET A 114 -15.81 -3.72 -15.40
CA MET A 114 -16.52 -4.64 -14.51
C MET A 114 -17.39 -3.90 -13.48
N GLY A 115 -17.54 -2.56 -13.57
CA GLY A 115 -18.34 -1.76 -12.66
C GLY A 115 -17.65 -1.43 -11.34
N ILE A 116 -16.32 -1.57 -11.23
CA ILE A 116 -15.54 -1.08 -10.09
C ILE A 116 -15.22 0.40 -10.32
N GLU A 117 -15.51 1.27 -9.34
CA GLU A 117 -15.33 2.71 -9.50
C GLU A 117 -13.87 3.08 -9.80
N ARG A 118 -13.68 3.97 -10.78
CA ARG A 118 -12.34 4.50 -11.11
C ARG A 118 -11.81 5.38 -9.99
N GLU A 119 -10.49 5.37 -9.84
CA GLU A 119 -9.83 6.27 -8.89
C GLU A 119 -9.96 7.73 -9.33
N LYS A 120 -10.39 8.59 -8.41
CA LYS A 120 -10.57 10.03 -8.68
C LYS A 120 -9.28 10.82 -8.73
N ARG A 121 -8.19 10.25 -8.20
CA ARG A 121 -6.87 10.87 -8.12
C ARG A 121 -5.85 10.01 -8.86
N PRO A 122 -4.82 10.63 -9.44
CA PRO A 122 -3.70 9.88 -10.00
C PRO A 122 -3.09 8.93 -8.96
N PHE A 123 -2.63 7.79 -9.43
CA PHE A 123 -1.94 6.83 -8.58
C PHE A 123 -0.69 7.46 -7.95
N ALA A 124 -0.64 7.45 -6.63
CA ALA A 124 0.48 7.97 -5.85
C ALA A 124 1.02 6.83 -4.96
N PRO A 125 2.01 6.08 -5.42
CA PRO A 125 2.54 4.94 -4.68
C PRO A 125 3.16 5.38 -3.37
N HIS A 126 2.77 4.72 -2.29
CA HIS A 126 3.28 4.98 -0.96
C HIS A 126 3.13 3.73 -0.09
N LEU A 127 4.00 3.61 0.89
CA LEU A 127 3.99 2.54 1.87
C LEU A 127 3.44 3.04 3.19
N THR A 128 2.20 2.71 3.52
CA THR A 128 1.63 3.09 4.82
C THR A 128 2.33 2.33 5.94
N VAL A 129 2.88 3.06 6.93
CA VAL A 129 3.57 2.50 8.10
C VAL A 129 2.84 2.76 9.42
N ALA A 130 2.01 3.82 9.48
CA ALA A 130 1.19 4.10 10.65
C ALA A 130 -0.07 4.90 10.30
N ARG A 131 -1.06 4.86 11.19
CA ARG A 131 -2.30 5.67 11.10
C ARG A 131 -2.61 6.29 12.45
N SER A 132 -3.00 7.55 12.45
CA SER A 132 -3.59 8.20 13.62
C SER A 132 -5.09 7.87 13.72
N ARG A 133 -5.59 7.77 14.94
CA ARG A 133 -7.05 7.59 15.18
C ARG A 133 -7.84 8.86 14.82
N THR A 134 -7.24 10.02 15.06
CA THR A 134 -7.78 11.34 14.75
C THR A 134 -6.84 12.06 13.80
N GLU A 135 -7.39 12.82 12.88
CA GLU A 135 -6.60 13.73 12.05
C GLU A 135 -6.30 15.01 12.85
N GLY A 136 -5.04 15.39 12.93
CA GLY A 136 -4.66 16.58 13.67
C GLY A 136 -3.17 16.84 13.67
N PRO A 137 -2.74 17.95 14.29
CA PRO A 137 -1.32 18.25 14.47
C PRO A 137 -0.69 17.25 15.44
N ASN A 138 0.50 16.79 15.08
CA ASN A 138 1.36 15.98 15.94
C ASN A 138 2.81 16.45 15.76
N PRO A 139 3.26 17.43 16.55
CA PRO A 139 4.58 18.04 16.39
C PRO A 139 5.73 17.03 16.50
N VAL A 140 5.61 16.04 17.37
CA VAL A 140 6.66 15.03 17.59
C VAL A 140 6.81 14.15 16.35
N ILE A 141 5.68 13.65 15.82
CA ILE A 141 5.71 12.85 14.58
C ILE A 141 6.13 13.72 13.39
N ARG A 142 5.66 14.95 13.29
CA ARG A 142 6.10 15.88 12.25
C ARG A 142 7.61 16.02 12.22
N GLN A 143 8.24 16.30 13.35
CA GLN A 143 9.69 16.44 13.47
C GLN A 143 10.42 15.16 13.08
N LEU A 144 9.91 13.99 13.50
CA LEU A 144 10.46 12.69 13.12
C LEU A 144 10.44 12.48 11.61
N LEU A 145 9.33 12.86 10.94
CA LEU A 145 9.19 12.76 9.49
C LEU A 145 10.08 13.77 8.74
N GLU A 146 10.22 14.99 9.25
CA GLU A 146 11.11 16.01 8.68
C GLU A 146 12.57 15.54 8.71
N ASN A 147 13.01 14.96 9.83
CA ASN A 147 14.37 14.42 9.98
C ASN A 147 14.64 13.23 9.04
N ARG A 148 13.60 12.54 8.57
CA ARG A 148 13.69 11.40 7.66
C ARG A 148 13.16 11.68 6.25
N ALA A 149 12.93 12.94 5.91
CA ALA A 149 12.34 13.34 4.63
C ALA A 149 13.14 12.90 3.39
N GLN A 150 14.43 12.62 3.56
CA GLN A 150 15.33 12.16 2.50
C GLN A 150 16.02 10.83 2.83
N SER A 151 15.62 10.16 3.93
CA SER A 151 16.21 8.89 4.34
C SER A 151 15.98 7.83 3.27
N ASP A 152 17.00 7.01 3.06
CA ASP A 152 16.92 5.81 2.25
C ASP A 152 16.47 4.64 3.15
N PHE A 153 15.48 3.87 2.70
CA PHE A 153 14.96 2.69 3.39
C PHE A 153 15.23 1.41 2.59
N GLY A 154 16.12 1.48 1.60
CA GLY A 154 16.52 0.34 0.79
C GLY A 154 15.67 0.10 -0.45
N LEU A 155 15.87 -1.07 -1.03
CA LEU A 155 15.19 -1.53 -2.24
C LEU A 155 14.25 -2.67 -1.90
N PHE A 156 13.11 -2.73 -2.57
CA PHE A 156 12.31 -3.95 -2.55
C PHE A 156 12.05 -4.46 -3.97
N HIS A 157 11.99 -5.78 -4.09
CA HIS A 157 11.78 -6.47 -5.35
C HIS A 157 10.30 -6.77 -5.55
N VAL A 158 9.78 -6.40 -6.71
CA VAL A 158 8.39 -6.66 -7.12
C VAL A 158 8.41 -7.73 -8.20
N ASP A 159 7.88 -8.90 -7.87
CA ASP A 159 7.82 -10.05 -8.78
C ASP A 159 6.39 -10.53 -9.05
N ARG A 160 5.41 -10.01 -8.29
CA ARG A 160 4.01 -10.38 -8.40
C ARG A 160 3.07 -9.34 -7.84
N ILE A 161 1.82 -9.39 -8.25
CA ILE A 161 0.72 -8.64 -7.65
C ILE A 161 -0.28 -9.60 -7.01
N ARG A 162 -0.99 -9.15 -5.96
CA ARG A 162 -1.88 -9.99 -5.17
C ARG A 162 -3.26 -9.38 -5.00
N LEU A 163 -4.30 -10.18 -5.19
CA LEU A 163 -5.64 -9.89 -4.70
C LEU A 163 -5.71 -10.26 -3.22
N LYS A 164 -6.01 -9.29 -2.38
CA LYS A 164 -6.06 -9.45 -0.93
C LYS A 164 -7.48 -9.29 -0.41
N LYS A 165 -7.84 -10.16 0.53
CA LYS A 165 -9.03 -10.04 1.38
C LYS A 165 -8.66 -9.33 2.67
N SER A 166 -9.47 -8.35 3.09
CA SER A 166 -9.32 -7.63 4.35
C SER A 166 -10.44 -7.99 5.31
N VAL A 167 -10.07 -8.48 6.48
CA VAL A 167 -10.99 -8.75 7.58
C VAL A 167 -10.66 -7.82 8.74
N LEU A 168 -11.64 -7.03 9.18
CA LEU A 168 -11.47 -6.17 10.36
C LEU A 168 -11.58 -7.00 11.63
N THR A 169 -10.53 -6.97 12.44
CA THR A 169 -10.50 -7.60 13.75
C THR A 169 -10.36 -6.55 14.86
N LYS A 170 -10.53 -6.96 16.12
CA LYS A 170 -10.30 -6.09 17.28
C LYS A 170 -8.86 -5.57 17.36
N CYS A 171 -7.90 -6.34 16.82
CA CYS A 171 -6.48 -5.97 16.77
C CYS A 171 -6.11 -5.12 15.53
N GLY A 172 -7.02 -4.94 14.59
CA GLY A 172 -6.81 -4.24 13.33
C GLY A 172 -7.18 -5.09 12.11
N PRO A 173 -6.97 -4.58 10.90
CA PRO A 173 -7.22 -5.34 9.69
C PRO A 173 -6.22 -6.49 9.57
N GLN A 174 -6.73 -7.67 9.21
CA GLN A 174 -5.93 -8.82 8.79
C GLN A 174 -6.14 -9.06 7.31
N TYR A 175 -5.05 -9.35 6.61
CA TYR A 175 -5.04 -9.56 5.17
C TYR A 175 -4.68 -11.00 4.84
N SER A 176 -5.39 -11.59 3.89
CA SER A 176 -5.05 -12.88 3.30
C SER A 176 -5.02 -12.76 1.78
N THR A 177 -4.12 -13.51 1.15
CA THR A 177 -4.04 -13.58 -0.30
C THR A 177 -5.14 -14.50 -0.82
N VAL A 178 -5.89 -14.03 -1.81
CA VAL A 178 -6.96 -14.77 -2.50
C VAL A 178 -6.41 -15.30 -3.83
N GLU A 179 -5.71 -14.44 -4.58
CA GLU A 179 -5.08 -14.76 -5.86
C GLU A 179 -3.74 -14.03 -5.98
N GLU A 180 -2.82 -14.59 -6.74
CA GLU A 180 -1.58 -13.91 -7.10
C GLU A 180 -1.22 -14.11 -8.57
N VAL A 181 -0.68 -13.06 -9.19
CA VAL A 181 -0.24 -13.03 -10.58
C VAL A 181 1.24 -12.66 -10.61
N PRO A 182 2.12 -13.54 -11.11
CA PRO A 182 3.53 -13.24 -11.27
C PRO A 182 3.76 -12.26 -12.43
N LEU A 183 4.75 -11.39 -12.28
CA LEU A 183 5.30 -10.58 -13.38
C LEU A 183 6.24 -11.43 -14.23
N ARG A 184 6.29 -11.14 -15.54
CA ARG A 184 7.10 -11.94 -16.51
C ARG A 184 7.76 -11.06 -17.57
#